data_772c5dd2a773a263f5b5280a283e4d96
#
_entry.id   772c5dd2a773a263f5b5280a283e4d96
#
_cell.length_a   1.000
_cell.length_b   1.000
_cell.length_c   1.000
_cell.angle_alpha   90.00
_cell.angle_beta   90.00
_cell.angle_gamma   90.00
#
_symmetry.space_group_name_H-M   'P 1'
#
loop_
_entity.id
_entity.type
_entity.pdbx_description
1 polymer ?
#
loop_
_entity_poly.entity_id
_entity_poly.type
_entity_poly.pdbx_seq_one_letter_code
_entity_poly.pdbx_strand_id
1 'polypeptide(L)'
;GFWSPASSSFDPNYLASIFPWYTGLAISLQAGFWEEMLFRALPIAAGVLIGQRYNMKVTGLVVAMVLQALVFGAGHANYPAQPSYARVVELFLPSIIVYGMIYLKLGVVFGAITHYLYDVVLFSLPIWYSSGYIIDKFMTIIGGLIPLLVILYFWYKNKGWSEVDKS
;
A
#
# COMPACT_ATOMS: atom_id res chain seq x y z
N GLY A 1 -4.74 -23.75 -7.61
CA GLY A 1 -3.48 -23.34 -8.16
C GLY A 1 -2.77 -22.35 -7.26
N PHE A 2 -1.51 -22.09 -7.53
CA PHE A 2 -0.65 -21.19 -6.76
C PHE A 2 -1.20 -19.77 -6.63
N TRP A 3 -2.00 -19.34 -7.59
CA TRP A 3 -2.58 -18.01 -7.70
C TRP A 3 -4.11 -17.97 -7.64
N SER A 4 -4.71 -18.94 -7.04
CA SER A 4 -6.16 -18.88 -6.80
C SER A 4 -6.43 -18.35 -5.40
N PRO A 5 -6.59 -17.04 -5.18
CA PRO A 5 -7.15 -16.56 -3.93
C PRO A 5 -8.55 -17.19 -3.82
N ALA A 6 -8.79 -17.92 -2.74
CA ALA A 6 -10.14 -18.39 -2.51
C ALA A 6 -11.06 -17.19 -2.28
N SER A 7 -12.31 -17.35 -2.66
CA SER A 7 -13.36 -16.38 -2.30
C SER A 7 -13.45 -16.12 -0.78
N SER A 8 -12.87 -17.02 0.03
CA SER A 8 -12.71 -16.89 1.48
C SER A 8 -11.54 -15.97 1.92
N SER A 9 -10.76 -15.43 1.00
CA SER A 9 -9.69 -14.46 1.34
C SER A 9 -10.24 -13.12 1.86
N PHE A 10 -11.52 -12.89 1.68
CA PHE A 10 -12.23 -11.74 2.22
C PHE A 10 -13.05 -12.16 3.43
N ASP A 11 -13.06 -11.34 4.48
CA ASP A 11 -13.93 -11.57 5.63
C ASP A 11 -15.38 -11.76 5.13
N PRO A 12 -16.02 -12.90 5.39
CA PRO A 12 -17.39 -13.17 4.94
C PRO A 12 -18.39 -12.15 5.50
N ASN A 13 -18.05 -11.49 6.62
CA ASN A 13 -18.89 -10.45 7.21
C ASN A 13 -18.69 -9.08 6.55
N TYR A 14 -17.72 -8.93 5.66
CA TYR A 14 -17.42 -7.66 5.02
C TYR A 14 -18.64 -7.09 4.27
N LEU A 15 -19.29 -7.89 3.44
CA LEU A 15 -20.51 -7.48 2.71
C LEU A 15 -21.74 -7.34 3.62
N ALA A 16 -21.72 -7.95 4.80
CA ALA A 16 -22.78 -7.81 5.80
C ALA A 16 -22.64 -6.55 6.66
N SER A 17 -21.55 -5.79 6.52
CA SER A 17 -21.39 -4.51 7.21
C SER A 17 -22.42 -3.49 6.70
N ILE A 18 -22.79 -2.53 7.54
CA ILE A 18 -23.80 -1.49 7.20
C ILE A 18 -23.33 -0.66 6.00
N PHE A 19 -22.02 -0.42 5.91
CA PHE A 19 -21.40 0.33 4.82
C PHE A 19 -20.15 -0.40 4.32
N PRO A 20 -20.31 -1.43 3.45
CA PRO A 20 -19.19 -2.20 2.92
C PRO A 20 -18.10 -1.33 2.27
N TRP A 21 -18.49 -0.32 1.50
CA TRP A 21 -17.58 0.63 0.88
C TRP A 21 -16.69 1.36 1.90
N TYR A 22 -17.30 1.82 2.99
CA TYR A 22 -16.56 2.53 4.04
C TYR A 22 -15.55 1.64 4.74
N THR A 23 -15.95 0.40 5.04
CA THR A 23 -15.07 -0.60 5.67
C THR A 23 -13.84 -0.83 4.80
N GLY A 24 -14.03 -1.04 3.48
CA GLY A 24 -12.92 -1.23 2.54
C GLY A 24 -12.00 -0.01 2.47
N LEU A 25 -12.55 1.20 2.36
CA LEU A 25 -11.75 2.42 2.31
C LEU A 25 -10.99 2.68 3.62
N ALA A 26 -11.62 2.42 4.77
CA ALA A 26 -10.99 2.60 6.09
C ALA A 26 -9.81 1.65 6.30
N ILE A 27 -9.97 0.36 5.94
CA ILE A 27 -8.90 -0.64 6.01
C ILE A 27 -7.76 -0.24 5.06
N SER A 28 -8.08 0.15 3.81
CA SER A 28 -7.08 0.57 2.83
C SER A 28 -6.30 1.79 3.29
N LEU A 29 -6.96 2.78 3.90
CA LEU A 29 -6.30 3.97 4.43
C LEU A 29 -5.39 3.63 5.62
N GLN A 30 -5.87 2.79 6.52
CA GLN A 30 -5.10 2.33 7.68
C GLN A 30 -3.86 1.54 7.23
N ALA A 31 -4.03 0.56 6.33
CA ALA A 31 -2.93 -0.25 5.81
C ALA A 31 -1.92 0.64 5.06
N GLY A 32 -2.36 1.44 4.10
CA GLY A 32 -1.51 2.32 3.33
C GLY A 32 -0.68 3.26 4.18
N PHE A 33 -1.24 3.80 5.25
CA PHE A 33 -0.50 4.67 6.16
C PHE A 33 0.48 3.89 7.06
N TRP A 34 -0.04 2.95 7.84
CA TRP A 34 0.78 2.26 8.86
C TRP A 34 1.83 1.35 8.27
N GLU A 35 1.50 0.64 7.19
CA GLU A 35 2.44 -0.28 6.58
C GLU A 35 3.57 0.44 5.85
N GLU A 36 3.30 1.57 5.20
CA GLU A 36 4.37 2.37 4.61
C GLU A 36 5.27 3.01 5.67
N MET A 37 4.73 3.42 6.81
CA MET A 37 5.54 3.92 7.92
C MET A 37 6.41 2.82 8.53
N LEU A 38 5.83 1.65 8.81
CA LEU A 38 6.51 0.56 9.54
C LEU A 38 7.48 -0.23 8.66
N PHE A 39 7.12 -0.47 7.39
CA PHE A 39 7.90 -1.33 6.51
C PHE A 39 8.77 -0.55 5.51
N ARG A 40 8.54 0.73 5.27
CA ARG A 40 9.36 1.53 4.35
C ARG A 40 10.08 2.66 5.08
N ALA A 41 9.35 3.61 5.66
CA ALA A 41 9.98 4.79 6.23
C ALA A 41 10.97 4.43 7.35
N LEU A 42 10.53 3.68 8.34
CA LEU A 42 11.34 3.33 9.50
C LEU A 42 12.56 2.44 9.15
N PRO A 43 12.40 1.26 8.52
CA PRO A 43 13.54 0.37 8.29
C PRO A 43 14.53 0.91 7.26
N ILE A 44 14.04 1.56 6.18
CA ILE A 44 14.93 2.11 5.16
C ILE A 44 15.74 3.28 5.72
N ALA A 45 15.10 4.20 6.46
CA ALA A 45 15.81 5.29 7.12
C ALA A 45 16.84 4.76 8.13
N ALA A 46 16.46 3.80 8.96
CA ALA A 46 17.37 3.17 9.93
C ALA A 46 18.55 2.50 9.22
N GLY A 47 18.31 1.73 8.17
CA GLY A 47 19.36 1.05 7.40
C GLY A 47 20.35 2.02 6.77
N VAL A 48 19.84 3.13 6.21
CA VAL A 48 20.69 4.20 5.66
C VAL A 48 21.53 4.86 6.75
N LEU A 49 20.93 5.23 7.89
CA LEU A 49 21.64 5.87 9.00
C LEU A 49 22.72 4.97 9.61
N ILE A 50 22.39 3.69 9.83
CA ILE A 50 23.36 2.70 10.32
C ILE A 50 24.48 2.51 9.30
N GLY A 51 24.14 2.34 8.03
CA GLY A 51 25.12 2.19 6.96
C GLY A 51 26.06 3.40 6.85
N GLN A 52 25.54 4.63 7.01
CA GLN A 52 26.35 5.84 7.03
C GLN A 52 27.36 5.84 8.16
N ARG A 53 26.99 5.40 9.36
CA ARG A 53 27.88 5.33 10.52
C ARG A 53 29.10 4.44 10.28
N TYR A 54 28.96 3.42 9.44
CA TYR A 54 30.03 2.49 9.11
C TYR A 54 30.64 2.69 7.71
N ASN A 55 30.37 3.84 7.06
CA ASN A 55 30.79 4.13 5.68
C ASN A 55 30.25 3.12 4.64
N MET A 56 29.11 2.47 4.92
CA MET A 56 28.48 1.43 4.11
C MET A 56 27.02 1.81 3.75
N LYS A 57 26.78 3.07 3.39
CA LYS A 57 25.42 3.59 3.15
C LYS A 57 24.61 2.73 2.17
N VAL A 58 25.21 2.37 1.04
CA VAL A 58 24.52 1.56 0.00
C VAL A 58 24.19 0.18 0.52
N THR A 59 25.13 -0.46 1.22
CA THR A 59 24.91 -1.78 1.85
C THR A 59 23.78 -1.71 2.88
N GLY A 60 23.77 -0.68 3.72
CA GLY A 60 22.71 -0.47 4.71
C GLY A 60 21.33 -0.29 4.05
N LEU A 61 21.27 0.48 2.96
CA LEU A 61 20.05 0.63 2.16
C LEU A 61 19.58 -0.71 1.58
N VAL A 62 20.47 -1.45 0.90
CA VAL A 62 20.11 -2.73 0.26
C VAL A 62 19.64 -3.75 1.29
N VAL A 63 20.35 -3.88 2.41
CA VAL A 63 19.97 -4.78 3.50
C VAL A 63 18.58 -4.39 4.04
N ALA A 64 18.32 -3.10 4.29
CA ALA A 64 17.04 -2.64 4.76
C ALA A 64 15.91 -2.93 3.77
N MET A 65 16.16 -2.71 2.46
CA MET A 65 15.20 -3.00 1.40
C MET A 65 14.83 -4.49 1.34
N VAL A 66 15.81 -5.38 1.48
CA VAL A 66 15.56 -6.82 1.49
C VAL A 66 14.84 -7.26 2.76
N LEU A 67 15.31 -6.82 3.93
CA LEU A 67 14.71 -7.20 5.21
C LEU A 67 13.25 -6.71 5.33
N GLN A 68 12.97 -5.46 4.97
CA GLN A 68 11.60 -4.95 5.01
C GLN A 68 10.66 -5.75 4.11
N ALA A 69 11.11 -6.15 2.92
CA ALA A 69 10.30 -6.93 1.99
C ALA A 69 10.02 -8.34 2.50
N LEU A 70 10.99 -8.99 3.15
CA LEU A 70 10.81 -10.29 3.79
C LEU A 70 9.84 -10.21 4.97
N VAL A 71 10.00 -9.21 5.84
CA VAL A 71 9.15 -9.03 7.02
C VAL A 71 7.74 -8.65 6.60
N PHE A 72 7.59 -7.79 5.59
CA PHE A 72 6.29 -7.43 5.02
C PHE A 72 5.56 -8.66 4.47
N GLY A 73 6.23 -9.46 3.64
CA GLY A 73 5.67 -10.70 3.11
C GLY A 73 5.32 -11.71 4.20
N ALA A 74 6.19 -11.88 5.21
CA ALA A 74 5.95 -12.77 6.34
C ALA A 74 4.74 -12.33 7.18
N GLY A 75 4.55 -11.02 7.38
CA GLY A 75 3.37 -10.46 8.06
C GLY A 75 2.04 -10.80 7.37
N HIS A 76 2.08 -11.08 6.07
CA HIS A 76 0.93 -11.46 5.26
C HIS A 76 0.78 -12.97 5.05
N ALA A 77 1.62 -13.80 5.68
CA ALA A 77 1.62 -15.24 5.51
C ALA A 77 0.35 -15.94 6.04
N ASN A 78 -0.42 -15.27 6.91
CA ASN A 78 -1.65 -15.79 7.50
C ASN A 78 -2.88 -15.71 6.59
N TYR A 79 -2.76 -15.13 5.40
CA TYR A 79 -3.89 -15.07 4.48
C TYR A 79 -4.29 -16.48 4.02
N PRO A 80 -5.56 -16.84 4.22
CA PRO A 80 -6.04 -18.18 3.89
C PRO A 80 -5.89 -18.48 2.40
N ALA A 81 -5.98 -19.77 2.06
CA ALA A 81 -6.00 -20.32 0.70
C ALA A 81 -4.67 -20.28 -0.07
N GLN A 82 -3.58 -19.85 0.55
CA GLN A 82 -2.25 -19.91 -0.04
C GLN A 82 -1.27 -20.54 0.94
N PRO A 83 -0.27 -21.32 0.47
CA PRO A 83 0.84 -21.67 1.34
C PRO A 83 1.51 -20.41 1.88
N SER A 84 1.82 -20.37 3.17
CA SER A 84 2.40 -19.19 3.83
C SER A 84 3.62 -18.62 3.10
N TYR A 85 4.51 -19.48 2.59
CA TYR A 85 5.68 -19.05 1.83
C TYR A 85 5.34 -18.39 0.49
N ALA A 86 4.21 -18.75 -0.13
CA ALA A 86 3.79 -18.16 -1.40
C ALA A 86 3.53 -16.66 -1.25
N ARG A 87 2.94 -16.25 -0.13
CA ARG A 87 2.67 -14.85 0.15
C ARG A 87 3.95 -14.04 0.33
N VAL A 88 4.97 -14.64 0.97
CA VAL A 88 6.29 -14.01 1.09
C VAL A 88 6.92 -13.77 -0.29
N VAL A 89 6.90 -14.78 -1.15
CA VAL A 89 7.44 -14.68 -2.52
C VAL A 89 6.67 -13.66 -3.36
N GLU A 90 5.34 -13.69 -3.28
CA GLU A 90 4.46 -12.79 -4.02
C GLU A 90 4.69 -11.33 -3.68
N LEU A 91 4.84 -11.01 -2.39
CA LEU A 91 4.96 -9.64 -1.93
C LEU A 91 6.40 -9.11 -1.91
N PHE A 92 7.39 -9.98 -2.00
CA PHE A 92 8.80 -9.61 -1.91
C PHE A 92 9.23 -8.61 -3.00
N LEU A 93 9.01 -8.97 -4.27
CA LEU A 93 9.39 -8.10 -5.38
C LEU A 93 8.59 -6.79 -5.44
N PRO A 94 7.25 -6.80 -5.32
CA PRO A 94 6.48 -5.56 -5.24
C PRO A 94 6.91 -4.65 -4.09
N SER A 95 7.25 -5.21 -2.92
CA SER A 95 7.77 -4.43 -1.79
C SER A 95 9.05 -3.67 -2.10
N ILE A 96 9.93 -4.24 -2.90
CA ILE A 96 11.19 -3.59 -3.30
C ILE A 96 10.95 -2.67 -4.50
N ILE A 97 10.41 -3.22 -5.59
CA ILE A 97 10.38 -2.55 -6.90
C ILE A 97 9.31 -1.45 -6.94
N VAL A 98 8.14 -1.69 -6.35
CA VAL A 98 7.05 -0.70 -6.36
C VAL A 98 7.15 0.20 -5.14
N TYR A 99 6.80 -0.30 -3.97
CA TYR A 99 6.69 0.52 -2.76
C TYR A 99 8.03 1.10 -2.29
N GLY A 100 9.09 0.27 -2.27
CA GLY A 100 10.43 0.72 -1.88
C GLY A 100 10.99 1.79 -2.82
N MET A 101 10.82 1.65 -4.13
CA MET A 101 11.29 2.64 -5.09
C MET A 101 10.44 3.91 -5.09
N ILE A 102 9.13 3.81 -4.90
CA ILE A 102 8.27 4.98 -4.72
C ILE A 102 8.69 5.75 -3.47
N TYR A 103 8.89 5.05 -2.35
CA TYR A 103 9.38 5.68 -1.12
C TYR A 103 10.72 6.43 -1.34
N LEU A 104 11.68 5.79 -2.00
CA LEU A 104 13.01 6.40 -2.23
C LEU A 104 12.98 7.59 -3.17
N LYS A 105 12.09 7.60 -4.16
CA LYS A 105 12.02 8.66 -5.18
C LYS A 105 11.04 9.77 -4.82
N LEU A 106 9.92 9.44 -4.22
CA LEU A 106 8.79 10.35 -4.03
C LEU A 106 8.41 10.53 -2.55
N GLY A 107 8.99 9.73 -1.66
CA GLY A 107 8.74 9.80 -0.22
C GLY A 107 7.52 8.99 0.25
N VAL A 108 7.33 8.96 1.57
CA VAL A 108 6.34 8.11 2.24
C VAL A 108 4.90 8.44 1.88
N VAL A 109 4.58 9.70 1.61
CA VAL A 109 3.21 10.11 1.27
C VAL A 109 2.75 9.47 -0.04
N PHE A 110 3.60 9.49 -1.06
CA PHE A 110 3.28 8.83 -2.34
C PHE A 110 3.24 7.30 -2.21
N GLY A 111 4.10 6.72 -1.36
CA GLY A 111 4.02 5.30 -1.00
C GLY A 111 2.65 4.97 -0.39
N ALA A 112 2.24 5.72 0.62
CA ALA A 112 0.95 5.53 1.31
C ALA A 112 -0.25 5.69 0.37
N ILE A 113 -0.23 6.67 -0.54
CA ILE A 113 -1.28 6.85 -1.54
C ILE A 113 -1.32 5.68 -2.52
N THR A 114 -0.17 5.22 -3.00
CA THR A 114 -0.09 4.08 -3.91
C THR A 114 -0.62 2.80 -3.26
N HIS A 115 -0.23 2.56 -2.01
CA HIS A 115 -0.68 1.41 -1.23
C HIS A 115 -2.19 1.49 -0.98
N TYR A 116 -2.68 2.64 -0.53
CA TYR A 116 -4.11 2.89 -0.36
C TYR A 116 -4.90 2.57 -1.63
N LEU A 117 -4.47 3.06 -2.79
CA LEU A 117 -5.17 2.83 -4.06
C LEU A 117 -5.16 1.35 -4.45
N TYR A 118 -4.05 0.66 -4.24
CA TYR A 118 -3.96 -0.78 -4.47
C TYR A 118 -4.96 -1.55 -3.59
N ASP A 119 -5.00 -1.24 -2.31
CA ASP A 119 -5.89 -1.89 -1.36
C ASP A 119 -7.36 -1.54 -1.61
N VAL A 120 -7.68 -0.30 -1.99
CA VAL A 120 -9.05 0.06 -2.41
C VAL A 120 -9.53 -0.83 -3.54
N VAL A 121 -8.68 -1.10 -4.54
CA VAL A 121 -9.03 -2.04 -5.61
C VAL A 121 -9.29 -3.42 -5.06
N LEU A 122 -8.36 -3.97 -4.25
CA LEU A 122 -8.49 -5.31 -3.70
C LEU A 122 -9.73 -5.46 -2.81
N PHE A 123 -9.90 -4.57 -1.82
CA PHE A 123 -11.01 -4.64 -0.88
C PHE A 123 -12.35 -4.29 -1.50
N SER A 124 -12.40 -3.63 -2.65
CA SER A 124 -13.65 -3.40 -3.36
C SER A 124 -14.10 -4.57 -4.23
N LEU A 125 -13.23 -5.53 -4.56
CA LEU A 125 -13.58 -6.66 -5.42
C LEU A 125 -14.84 -7.43 -4.97
N PRO A 126 -15.05 -7.77 -3.68
CA PRO A 126 -16.28 -8.43 -3.25
C PRO A 126 -17.55 -7.63 -3.57
N ILE A 127 -17.50 -6.32 -3.42
CA ILE A 127 -18.60 -5.40 -3.75
C ILE A 127 -18.87 -5.43 -5.26
N TRP A 128 -17.81 -5.40 -6.09
CA TRP A 128 -17.91 -5.38 -7.54
C TRP A 128 -18.45 -6.68 -8.12
N TYR A 129 -18.06 -7.83 -7.55
CA TYR A 129 -18.55 -9.14 -8.00
C TYR A 129 -19.94 -9.49 -7.47
N SER A 130 -20.46 -8.78 -6.46
CA SER A 130 -21.80 -9.01 -5.93
C SER A 130 -22.87 -8.29 -6.74
N SER A 131 -24.02 -8.95 -6.90
CA SER A 131 -25.22 -8.33 -7.44
C SER A 131 -25.78 -7.31 -6.44
N GLY A 132 -26.20 -6.15 -6.92
CA GLY A 132 -26.61 -5.06 -6.04
C GLY A 132 -25.44 -4.16 -5.66
N TYR A 133 -25.47 -3.61 -4.47
CA TYR A 133 -24.42 -2.71 -3.92
C TYR A 133 -24.05 -1.54 -4.85
N ILE A 134 -25.00 -1.00 -5.62
CA ILE A 134 -24.73 0.07 -6.60
C ILE A 134 -24.14 1.30 -5.92
N ILE A 135 -24.69 1.70 -4.78
CA ILE A 135 -24.19 2.86 -4.01
C ILE A 135 -22.77 2.60 -3.53
N ASP A 136 -22.52 1.40 -2.99
CA ASP A 136 -21.20 1.03 -2.52
C ASP A 136 -20.15 1.01 -3.65
N LYS A 137 -20.51 0.55 -4.85
CA LYS A 137 -19.63 0.60 -6.03
C LYS A 137 -19.26 2.04 -6.38
N PHE A 138 -20.23 2.95 -6.39
CA PHE A 138 -19.94 4.38 -6.61
C PHE A 138 -19.07 4.97 -5.50
N MET A 139 -19.37 4.65 -4.25
CA MET A 139 -18.61 5.18 -3.12
C MET A 139 -17.19 4.68 -3.06
N THR A 140 -16.90 3.44 -3.49
CA THR A 140 -15.50 2.95 -3.60
C THR A 140 -14.72 3.71 -4.67
N ILE A 141 -15.34 4.06 -5.81
CA ILE A 141 -14.69 4.89 -6.84
C ILE A 141 -14.39 6.28 -6.29
N ILE A 142 -15.42 6.94 -5.72
CA ILE A 142 -15.26 8.30 -5.16
C ILE A 142 -14.15 8.29 -4.09
N GLY A 143 -14.22 7.36 -3.12
CA GLY A 143 -13.23 7.25 -2.06
C GLY A 143 -11.82 7.00 -2.59
N GLY A 144 -11.68 6.10 -3.56
CA GLY A 144 -10.39 5.83 -4.21
C GLY A 144 -9.81 7.06 -4.94
N LEU A 145 -10.66 7.92 -5.48
CA LEU A 145 -10.22 9.12 -6.20
C LEU A 145 -9.86 10.30 -5.27
N ILE A 146 -10.32 10.33 -4.02
CA ILE A 146 -10.09 11.46 -3.11
C ILE A 146 -8.60 11.87 -3.03
N PRO A 147 -7.63 10.97 -2.79
CA PRO A 147 -6.23 11.37 -2.71
C PRO A 147 -5.72 12.01 -3.99
N LEU A 148 -6.15 11.51 -5.15
CA LEU A 148 -5.77 12.07 -6.45
C LEU A 148 -6.38 13.45 -6.65
N LEU A 149 -7.64 13.63 -6.28
CA LEU A 149 -8.32 14.93 -6.37
C LEU A 149 -7.67 15.97 -5.44
N VAL A 150 -7.26 15.56 -4.25
CA VAL A 150 -6.51 16.43 -3.31
C VAL A 150 -5.18 16.85 -3.92
N ILE A 151 -4.41 15.92 -4.49
CA ILE A 151 -3.15 16.24 -5.19
C ILE A 151 -3.38 17.21 -6.34
N LEU A 152 -4.37 16.93 -7.19
CA LEU A 152 -4.71 17.80 -8.33
C LEU A 152 -5.16 19.18 -7.89
N TYR A 153 -5.95 19.28 -6.82
CA TYR A 153 -6.37 20.56 -6.25
C TYR A 153 -5.19 21.40 -5.79
N PHE A 154 -4.28 20.83 -5.02
CA PHE A 154 -3.09 21.55 -4.55
C PHE A 154 -2.13 21.88 -5.70
N TRP A 155 -1.96 20.98 -6.66
CA TRP A 155 -1.18 21.24 -7.87
C TRP A 155 -1.74 22.43 -8.64
N TYR A 156 -3.06 22.47 -8.85
CA TYR A 156 -3.74 23.59 -9.52
C TYR A 156 -3.60 24.90 -8.73
N LYS A 157 -3.87 24.85 -7.41
CA LYS A 157 -3.78 26.02 -6.54
C LYS A 157 -2.38 26.63 -6.48
N ASN A 158 -1.35 25.80 -6.53
CA ASN A 158 0.04 26.23 -6.48
C ASN A 158 0.65 26.45 -7.88
N LYS A 159 -0.19 26.60 -8.90
CA LYS A 159 0.22 26.80 -10.31
C LYS A 159 1.30 25.84 -10.77
N GLY A 160 1.11 24.56 -10.42
CA GLY A 160 1.99 23.50 -10.86
C GLY A 160 3.36 23.54 -10.20
N TRP A 161 3.46 23.46 -8.91
CA TRP A 161 4.68 23.18 -8.10
C TRP A 161 5.99 23.87 -8.57
N SER A 162 5.87 24.83 -9.52
CA SER A 162 7.00 25.49 -10.16
C SER A 162 7.82 26.42 -9.25
N GLU A 163 7.39 26.60 -8.00
CA GLU A 163 8.11 27.41 -7.02
C GLU A 163 8.95 26.59 -6.03
N VAL A 164 8.78 25.27 -5.98
CA VAL A 164 9.55 24.41 -5.06
C VAL A 164 11.00 24.23 -5.52
N ASP A 165 11.24 24.34 -6.82
CA ASP A 165 12.59 24.20 -7.41
C ASP A 165 13.43 25.50 -7.34
N LYS A 166 12.93 26.58 -6.74
CA LYS A 166 13.63 27.88 -6.69
C LYS A 166 14.14 28.25 -5.30
N SER A 167 13.96 27.41 -4.32
CA SER A 167 14.48 27.55 -2.95
C SER A 167 15.49 26.46 -2.63
#